data_c8df0c9031cf13f9bf87aabba1c3d24f
#
_entry.id   c8df0c9031cf13f9bf87aabba1c3d24f
#
_cell.length_a   1.000
_cell.length_b   1.000
_cell.length_c   1.000
_cell.angle_alpha   90.00
_cell.angle_beta   90.00
_cell.angle_gamma   90.00
#
_symmetry.space_group_name_H-M   'P 1'
#
loop_
_entity.id
_entity.type
_entity.pdbx_description
1 polymer ?
#
loop_
_entity_poly.entity_id
_entity_poly.type
_entity_poly.pdbx_seq_one_letter_code
_entity_poly.pdbx_strand_id
1 'polypeptide(L)'
;MLLGQILYTSVLSAHTIANQEKQSILQSLVKRQVLYDDSISIDSVIAWSEQLLPTQQSNEDRTTYFLLQLQLANAYTLRGDISLATNRAQLMYEEAKATDYQFGMVVANQAIGDAYNTIANMGDKALESYQDALTELSNISDQHPYRAQLLLKMSNVLQRKGRLEEAEKILEELEKILYQEPDYPTDFFFCIEKTNFAISHGHLSQDYL
;
A
#
# COMPACT_ATOMS: atom_id res chain seq x y z
N MET A 1 11.74 44.40 21.64
CA MET A 1 12.45 43.40 20.81
C MET A 1 12.48 41.99 21.41
N LEU A 2 12.78 41.80 22.70
CA LEU A 2 12.83 40.46 23.34
C LEU A 2 11.53 39.63 23.29
N LEU A 3 10.40 40.25 23.48
CA LEU A 3 9.08 39.53 23.43
C LEU A 3 8.76 38.97 22.04
N GLY A 4 9.12 39.65 20.97
CA GLY A 4 8.92 39.18 19.59
C GLY A 4 9.79 37.98 19.23
N GLN A 5 11.01 37.91 19.76
CA GLN A 5 11.90 36.76 19.57
C GLN A 5 11.44 35.53 20.33
N ILE A 6 10.92 35.68 21.54
CA ILE A 6 10.39 34.58 22.35
C ILE A 6 9.13 33.99 21.70
N LEU A 7 8.23 34.82 21.20
CA LEU A 7 7.04 34.36 20.47
C LEU A 7 7.42 33.66 19.16
N TYR A 8 8.37 34.20 18.39
CA TYR A 8 8.81 33.59 17.14
C TYR A 8 9.48 32.23 17.39
N THR A 9 10.33 32.09 18.40
CA THR A 9 10.96 30.81 18.75
C THR A 9 9.95 29.78 19.28
N SER A 10 8.95 30.21 20.06
CA SER A 10 7.91 29.29 20.56
C SER A 10 6.96 28.82 19.42
N VAL A 11 6.62 29.67 18.47
CA VAL A 11 5.83 29.30 17.28
C VAL A 11 6.63 28.36 16.38
N LEU A 12 7.91 28.64 16.15
CA LEU A 12 8.81 27.76 15.38
C LEU A 12 8.97 26.38 16.03
N SER A 13 9.14 26.33 17.34
CA SER A 13 9.26 25.06 18.06
C SER A 13 7.96 24.26 18.04
N ALA A 14 6.82 24.90 18.22
CA ALA A 14 5.52 24.23 18.12
C ALA A 14 5.24 23.70 16.70
N HIS A 15 5.59 24.47 15.66
CA HIS A 15 5.44 24.04 14.28
C HIS A 15 6.38 22.86 13.95
N THR A 16 7.60 22.85 14.49
CA THR A 16 8.56 21.76 14.31
C THR A 16 8.10 20.48 15.00
N ILE A 17 7.57 20.57 16.22
CA ILE A 17 7.00 19.45 16.95
C ILE A 17 5.79 18.87 16.21
N ALA A 18 4.87 19.72 15.77
CA ALA A 18 3.70 19.29 15.00
C ALA A 18 4.08 18.58 13.68
N ASN A 19 5.13 19.01 13.01
CA ASN A 19 5.61 18.35 11.79
C ASN A 19 6.30 17.00 12.09
N GLN A 20 7.05 16.90 13.17
CA GLN A 20 7.65 15.64 13.62
C GLN A 20 6.59 14.61 14.01
N GLU A 21 5.54 15.05 14.70
CA GLU A 21 4.41 14.20 15.05
C GLU A 21 3.68 13.67 13.82
N LYS A 22 3.35 14.52 12.84
CA LYS A 22 2.74 14.11 11.55
C LYS A 22 3.62 13.10 10.81
N GLN A 23 4.93 13.36 10.75
CA GLN A 23 5.88 12.44 10.11
C GLN A 23 5.92 11.09 10.82
N SER A 24 5.93 11.07 12.15
CA SER A 24 5.89 9.84 12.94
C SER A 24 4.60 9.04 12.69
N ILE A 25 3.45 9.72 12.63
CA ILE A 25 2.17 9.08 12.32
C ILE A 25 2.20 8.46 10.92
N LEU A 26 2.61 9.22 9.89
CA LEU A 26 2.66 8.70 8.52
C LEU A 26 3.64 7.53 8.38
N GLN A 27 4.80 7.59 9.00
CA GLN A 27 5.74 6.47 9.05
C GLN A 27 5.14 5.23 9.73
N SER A 28 4.37 5.44 10.81
CA SER A 28 3.66 4.35 11.49
C SER A 28 2.59 3.72 10.59
N LEU A 29 1.81 4.52 9.85
CA LEU A 29 0.82 4.04 8.90
C LEU A 29 1.48 3.24 7.76
N VAL A 30 2.57 3.77 7.19
CA VAL A 30 3.38 3.08 6.17
C VAL A 30 3.90 1.75 6.70
N LYS A 31 4.49 1.74 7.90
CA LYS A 31 5.05 0.53 8.52
C LYS A 31 3.99 -0.53 8.82
N ARG A 32 2.80 -0.12 9.24
CA ARG A 32 1.66 -1.01 9.52
C ARG A 32 0.90 -1.40 8.26
N GLN A 33 1.22 -0.79 7.13
CA GLN A 33 0.52 -0.96 5.85
C GLN A 33 -0.98 -0.66 5.94
N VAL A 34 -1.36 0.23 6.85
CA VAL A 34 -2.71 0.74 6.98
C VAL A 34 -2.79 2.12 6.37
N LEU A 35 -3.91 2.43 5.72
CA LEU A 35 -4.09 3.71 5.02
C LEU A 35 -4.42 4.83 5.98
N TYR A 36 -5.14 4.52 7.04
CA TYR A 36 -5.54 5.49 8.05
C TYR A 36 -5.90 4.76 9.36
N ASP A 37 -5.92 5.50 10.42
CA ASP A 37 -6.45 5.15 11.72
C ASP A 37 -7.81 5.87 11.85
N ASP A 38 -8.76 5.31 12.58
CA ASP A 38 -10.10 5.89 12.77
C ASP A 38 -10.07 7.32 13.33
N SER A 39 -8.96 7.70 13.96
CA SER A 39 -8.72 9.06 14.46
C SER A 39 -8.18 10.03 13.41
N ILE A 40 -7.81 9.57 12.21
CA ILE A 40 -7.15 10.37 11.17
C ILE A 40 -7.96 10.31 9.88
N SER A 41 -8.45 11.47 9.42
CA SER A 41 -9.19 11.53 8.17
C SER A 41 -8.29 11.27 6.94
N ILE A 42 -8.89 10.73 5.87
CA ILE A 42 -8.20 10.53 4.59
C ILE A 42 -7.63 11.84 4.05
N ASP A 43 -8.37 12.95 4.19
CA ASP A 43 -7.88 14.28 3.78
C ASP A 43 -6.64 14.71 4.57
N SER A 44 -6.56 14.37 5.85
CA SER A 44 -5.36 14.62 6.65
C SER A 44 -4.16 13.80 6.16
N VAL A 45 -4.36 12.51 5.85
CA VAL A 45 -3.31 11.66 5.28
C VAL A 45 -2.79 12.25 3.96
N ILE A 46 -3.69 12.68 3.08
CA ILE A 46 -3.32 13.32 1.80
C ILE A 46 -2.51 14.59 2.06
N ALA A 47 -3.05 15.54 2.84
CA ALA A 47 -2.40 16.81 3.08
C ALA A 47 -1.02 16.67 3.73
N TRP A 48 -0.87 15.76 4.69
CA TRP A 48 0.41 15.50 5.35
C TRP A 48 1.40 14.79 4.42
N SER A 49 0.94 13.84 3.61
CA SER A 49 1.80 13.15 2.64
C SER A 49 2.32 14.11 1.58
N GLU A 50 1.45 14.97 1.03
CA GLU A 50 1.84 16.00 0.06
C GLU A 50 2.84 16.99 0.64
N GLN A 51 2.71 17.35 1.92
CA GLN A 51 3.62 18.25 2.61
C GLN A 51 4.99 17.60 2.87
N LEU A 52 5.03 16.30 3.17
CA LEU A 52 6.26 15.61 3.57
C LEU A 52 7.05 15.03 2.39
N LEU A 53 6.39 14.60 1.32
CA LEU A 53 7.04 13.98 0.17
C LEU A 53 8.23 14.77 -0.39
N PRO A 54 8.14 16.11 -0.60
CA PRO A 54 9.27 16.87 -1.10
C PRO A 54 10.49 16.85 -0.18
N THR A 55 10.27 16.69 1.13
CA THR A 55 11.36 16.64 2.12
C THR A 55 12.01 15.26 2.20
N GLN A 56 11.31 14.20 1.75
CA GLN A 56 11.81 12.83 1.75
C GLN A 56 12.52 12.45 0.46
N GLN A 57 12.33 13.19 -0.63
CA GLN A 57 12.92 12.89 -1.94
C GLN A 57 14.44 12.86 -1.93
N SER A 58 15.08 13.65 -1.05
CA SER A 58 16.54 13.69 -0.86
C SER A 58 17.05 12.71 0.20
N ASN A 59 16.17 11.92 0.84
CA ASN A 59 16.54 11.01 1.90
C ASN A 59 17.17 9.73 1.33
N GLU A 60 18.14 9.16 2.04
CA GLU A 60 18.78 7.90 1.67
C GLU A 60 17.80 6.71 1.72
N ASP A 61 16.72 6.81 2.52
CA ASP A 61 15.68 5.79 2.61
C ASP A 61 14.64 5.92 1.48
N ARG A 62 15.01 5.46 0.32
CA ARG A 62 14.14 5.42 -0.87
C ARG A 62 12.93 4.53 -0.67
N THR A 63 13.05 3.47 0.13
CA THR A 63 11.94 2.55 0.42
C THR A 63 10.79 3.28 1.11
N THR A 64 11.08 3.98 2.20
CA THR A 64 10.07 4.79 2.91
C THR A 64 9.48 5.86 2.02
N TYR A 65 10.27 6.52 1.17
CA TYR A 65 9.78 7.51 0.22
C TYR A 65 8.73 6.93 -0.76
N PHE A 66 9.03 5.78 -1.39
CA PHE A 66 8.09 5.14 -2.33
C PHE A 66 6.85 4.57 -1.62
N LEU A 67 6.99 4.01 -0.43
CA LEU A 67 5.85 3.54 0.36
C LEU A 67 4.94 4.71 0.81
N LEU A 68 5.51 5.88 1.11
CA LEU A 68 4.72 7.08 1.39
C LEU A 68 3.97 7.57 0.13
N GLN A 69 4.57 7.48 -1.05
CA GLN A 69 3.89 7.78 -2.32
C GLN A 69 2.75 6.78 -2.58
N LEU A 70 2.95 5.49 -2.32
CA LEU A 70 1.89 4.47 -2.40
C LEU A 70 0.74 4.82 -1.46
N GLN A 71 1.04 5.19 -0.22
CA GLN A 71 0.02 5.59 0.74
C GLN A 71 -0.80 6.78 0.25
N LEU A 72 -0.15 7.77 -0.35
CA LEU A 72 -0.82 8.93 -0.95
C LEU A 72 -1.71 8.51 -2.13
N ALA A 73 -1.21 7.67 -3.04
CA ALA A 73 -2.00 7.15 -4.17
C ALA A 73 -3.23 6.37 -3.68
N ASN A 74 -3.07 5.52 -2.66
CA ASN A 74 -4.16 4.76 -2.06
C ASN A 74 -5.16 5.66 -1.33
N ALA A 75 -4.71 6.74 -0.68
CA ALA A 75 -5.59 7.73 -0.07
C ALA A 75 -6.43 8.47 -1.11
N TYR A 76 -5.86 8.85 -2.27
CA TYR A 76 -6.65 9.36 -3.40
C TYR A 76 -7.66 8.34 -3.90
N THR A 77 -7.27 7.07 -4.01
CA THR A 77 -8.17 5.97 -4.43
C THR A 77 -9.37 5.86 -3.48
N LEU A 78 -9.15 5.86 -2.17
CA LEU A 78 -10.21 5.78 -1.17
C LEU A 78 -11.13 7.02 -1.16
N ARG A 79 -10.58 8.20 -1.46
CA ARG A 79 -11.37 9.42 -1.59
C ARG A 79 -12.20 9.46 -2.89
N GLY A 80 -11.91 8.55 -3.84
CA GLY A 80 -12.56 8.49 -5.14
C GLY A 80 -11.86 9.30 -6.23
N ASP A 81 -10.71 9.89 -5.95
CA ASP A 81 -9.92 10.68 -6.90
C ASP A 81 -9.02 9.77 -7.77
N ILE A 82 -9.64 8.87 -8.51
CA ILE A 82 -8.94 7.81 -9.25
C ILE A 82 -7.94 8.37 -10.26
N SER A 83 -8.26 9.49 -10.90
CA SER A 83 -7.34 10.15 -11.84
C SER A 83 -6.07 10.66 -11.15
N LEU A 84 -6.17 11.17 -9.93
CA LEU A 84 -5.01 11.58 -9.15
C LEU A 84 -4.20 10.37 -8.67
N ALA A 85 -4.88 9.30 -8.25
CA ALA A 85 -4.23 8.05 -7.84
C ALA A 85 -3.42 7.43 -8.97
N THR A 86 -4.03 7.26 -10.14
CA THR A 86 -3.35 6.69 -11.33
C THR A 86 -2.21 7.57 -11.82
N ASN A 87 -2.40 8.90 -11.87
CA ASN A 87 -1.33 9.81 -12.24
C ASN A 87 -0.16 9.76 -11.25
N ARG A 88 -0.43 9.74 -9.94
CA ARG A 88 0.62 9.59 -8.93
C ARG A 88 1.39 8.28 -9.11
N ALA A 89 0.69 7.17 -9.30
CA ALA A 89 1.31 5.86 -9.50
C ALA A 89 2.18 5.82 -10.78
N GLN A 90 1.73 6.45 -11.86
CA GLN A 90 2.52 6.56 -13.09
C GLN A 90 3.80 7.39 -12.88
N LEU A 91 3.70 8.54 -12.19
CA LEU A 91 4.87 9.36 -11.86
C LEU A 91 5.86 8.61 -10.96
N MET A 92 5.37 7.80 -10.01
CA MET A 92 6.21 6.91 -9.19
C MET A 92 6.99 5.92 -10.07
N TYR A 93 6.30 5.30 -11.04
CA TYR A 93 6.94 4.34 -11.95
C TYR A 93 8.05 4.99 -12.77
N GLU A 94 7.75 6.15 -13.38
CA GLU A 94 8.73 6.90 -14.18
C GLU A 94 9.95 7.34 -13.34
N GLU A 95 9.72 7.80 -12.11
CA GLU A 95 10.78 8.17 -11.18
C GLU A 95 11.64 6.97 -10.78
N ALA A 96 11.00 5.84 -10.43
CA ALA A 96 11.69 4.60 -10.09
C ALA A 96 12.55 4.10 -11.25
N LYS A 97 11.99 4.10 -12.46
CA LYS A 97 12.67 3.70 -13.69
C LYS A 97 13.84 4.62 -14.03
N ALA A 98 13.65 5.95 -13.96
CA ALA A 98 14.70 6.92 -14.22
C ALA A 98 15.90 6.81 -13.26
N THR A 99 15.67 6.28 -12.07
CA THR A 99 16.69 6.11 -11.03
C THR A 99 17.13 4.66 -10.83
N ASP A 100 16.70 3.75 -11.71
CA ASP A 100 16.97 2.30 -11.64
C ASP A 100 16.68 1.69 -10.26
N TYR A 101 15.52 2.10 -9.69
CA TYR A 101 15.10 1.62 -8.38
C TYR A 101 13.97 0.58 -8.50
N GLN A 102 14.33 -0.69 -8.59
CA GLN A 102 13.42 -1.80 -8.87
C GLN A 102 12.26 -1.89 -7.87
N PHE A 103 12.53 -1.79 -6.55
CA PHE A 103 11.45 -1.84 -5.57
C PHE A 103 10.44 -0.68 -5.73
N GLY A 104 10.90 0.49 -6.19
CA GLY A 104 10.01 1.59 -6.55
C GLY A 104 9.06 1.25 -7.69
N MET A 105 9.52 0.51 -8.72
CA MET A 105 8.65 0.02 -9.81
C MET A 105 7.63 -1.00 -9.31
N VAL A 106 8.02 -1.90 -8.38
CA VAL A 106 7.07 -2.82 -7.72
C VAL A 106 5.95 -2.06 -7.03
N VAL A 107 6.30 -1.09 -6.19
CA VAL A 107 5.34 -0.29 -5.40
C VAL A 107 4.44 0.55 -6.31
N ALA A 108 4.98 1.10 -7.40
CA ALA A 108 4.22 1.86 -8.39
C ALA A 108 3.20 0.97 -9.14
N ASN A 109 3.61 -0.20 -9.59
CA ASN A 109 2.70 -1.16 -10.24
C ASN A 109 1.61 -1.64 -9.28
N GLN A 110 1.92 -1.83 -7.99
CA GLN A 110 0.89 -2.08 -6.98
C GLN A 110 -0.10 -0.92 -6.89
N ALA A 111 0.36 0.34 -6.83
CA ALA A 111 -0.52 1.51 -6.75
C ALA A 111 -1.45 1.62 -7.98
N ILE A 112 -0.96 1.30 -9.17
CA ILE A 112 -1.77 1.22 -10.40
C ILE A 112 -2.83 0.14 -10.26
N GLY A 113 -2.45 -1.04 -9.80
CA GLY A 113 -3.37 -2.16 -9.54
C GLY A 113 -4.43 -1.80 -8.51
N ASP A 114 -4.06 -1.17 -7.40
CA ASP A 114 -4.98 -0.73 -6.34
C ASP A 114 -6.02 0.28 -6.89
N ALA A 115 -5.60 1.23 -7.73
CA ALA A 115 -6.50 2.17 -8.36
C ALA A 115 -7.48 1.49 -9.34
N TYR A 116 -7.00 0.60 -10.22
CA TYR A 116 -7.87 -0.14 -11.13
C TYR A 116 -8.83 -1.09 -10.41
N ASN A 117 -8.41 -1.64 -9.27
CA ASN A 117 -9.23 -2.54 -8.47
C ASN A 117 -10.51 -1.90 -7.94
N THR A 118 -10.59 -0.58 -7.85
CA THR A 118 -11.78 0.17 -7.42
C THR A 118 -12.71 0.53 -8.57
N ILE A 119 -12.26 0.42 -9.82
CA ILE A 119 -13.06 0.76 -11.01
C ILE A 119 -13.81 -0.48 -11.48
N ALA A 120 -15.12 -0.34 -11.66
CA ALA A 120 -15.93 -1.42 -12.19
C ALA A 120 -15.38 -1.93 -13.54
N ASN A 121 -15.32 -3.24 -13.70
CA ASN A 121 -14.82 -3.94 -14.90
C ASN A 121 -13.32 -3.75 -15.23
N MET A 122 -12.54 -3.16 -14.34
CA MET A 122 -11.09 -2.99 -14.53
C MET A 122 -10.25 -4.04 -13.76
N GLY A 123 -10.88 -5.08 -13.20
CA GLY A 123 -10.18 -6.11 -12.44
C GLY A 123 -9.07 -6.83 -13.23
N ASP A 124 -9.21 -7.00 -14.55
CA ASP A 124 -8.14 -7.61 -15.35
C ASP A 124 -6.91 -6.70 -15.43
N LYS A 125 -7.10 -5.40 -15.55
CA LYS A 125 -5.98 -4.44 -15.49
C LYS A 125 -5.33 -4.38 -14.11
N ALA A 126 -6.12 -4.53 -13.05
CA ALA A 126 -5.57 -4.64 -11.71
C ALA A 126 -4.68 -5.89 -11.57
N LEU A 127 -5.16 -7.05 -12.06
CA LEU A 127 -4.38 -8.29 -12.07
C LEU A 127 -3.10 -8.17 -12.89
N GLU A 128 -3.16 -7.57 -14.07
CA GLU A 128 -2.00 -7.29 -14.92
C GLU A 128 -0.96 -6.45 -14.17
N SER A 129 -1.39 -5.34 -13.54
CA SER A 129 -0.49 -4.47 -12.77
C SER A 129 0.14 -5.18 -11.56
N TYR A 130 -0.61 -6.02 -10.85
CA TYR A 130 -0.03 -6.83 -9.76
C TYR A 130 0.93 -7.90 -10.28
N GLN A 131 0.66 -8.49 -11.46
CA GLN A 131 1.57 -9.44 -12.09
C GLN A 131 2.88 -8.76 -12.53
N ASP A 132 2.80 -7.55 -13.06
CA ASP A 132 3.98 -6.74 -13.38
C ASP A 132 4.79 -6.44 -12.11
N ALA A 133 4.11 -6.08 -11.00
CA ALA A 133 4.76 -5.89 -9.71
C ALA A 133 5.47 -7.16 -9.22
N LEU A 134 4.86 -8.35 -9.35
CA LEU A 134 5.48 -9.62 -9.01
C LEU A 134 6.70 -9.94 -9.89
N THR A 135 6.61 -9.59 -11.17
CA THR A 135 7.71 -9.78 -12.13
C THR A 135 8.91 -8.91 -11.75
N GLU A 136 8.68 -7.63 -11.48
CA GLU A 136 9.74 -6.73 -10.99
C GLU A 136 10.31 -7.17 -9.64
N LEU A 137 9.44 -7.68 -8.75
CA LEU A 137 9.88 -8.18 -7.45
C LEU A 137 10.79 -9.40 -7.57
N SER A 138 10.51 -10.32 -8.50
CA SER A 138 11.33 -11.50 -8.75
C SER A 138 12.73 -11.13 -9.25
N ASN A 139 12.90 -9.98 -9.90
CA ASN A 139 14.22 -9.45 -10.28
C ASN A 139 15.05 -9.01 -9.05
N ILE A 140 14.40 -8.74 -7.90
CA ILE A 140 15.08 -8.38 -6.65
C ILE A 140 15.35 -9.64 -5.84
N SER A 141 14.30 -10.42 -5.54
CA SER A 141 14.36 -11.69 -4.81
C SER A 141 13.02 -12.43 -4.93
N ASP A 142 13.08 -13.72 -5.22
CA ASP A 142 11.88 -14.59 -5.26
C ASP A 142 11.26 -14.79 -3.87
N GLN A 143 12.03 -14.59 -2.81
CA GLN A 143 11.59 -14.73 -1.41
C GLN A 143 11.34 -13.38 -0.73
N HIS A 144 11.09 -12.31 -1.50
CA HIS A 144 10.86 -10.99 -0.91
C HIS A 144 9.53 -10.96 -0.14
N PRO A 145 9.50 -10.45 1.12
CA PRO A 145 8.29 -10.46 1.97
C PRO A 145 7.07 -9.75 1.32
N TYR A 146 7.33 -8.75 0.48
CA TYR A 146 6.30 -8.00 -0.23
C TYR A 146 5.47 -8.86 -1.21
N ARG A 147 5.97 -10.05 -1.57
CA ARG A 147 5.28 -11.02 -2.43
C ARG A 147 3.92 -11.44 -1.85
N ALA A 148 3.88 -11.71 -0.55
CA ALA A 148 2.67 -12.12 0.14
C ALA A 148 1.54 -11.09 0.00
N GLN A 149 1.86 -9.81 0.09
CA GLN A 149 0.88 -8.73 -0.05
C GLN A 149 0.32 -8.63 -1.47
N LEU A 150 1.15 -8.77 -2.50
CA LEU A 150 0.71 -8.75 -3.89
C LEU A 150 -0.20 -9.95 -4.19
N LEU A 151 0.16 -11.15 -3.73
CA LEU A 151 -0.65 -12.35 -3.86
C LEU A 151 -2.02 -12.19 -3.17
N LEU A 152 -2.04 -11.62 -1.97
CA LEU A 152 -3.29 -11.32 -1.26
C LEU A 152 -4.21 -10.39 -2.06
N LYS A 153 -3.66 -9.33 -2.65
CA LYS A 153 -4.41 -8.42 -3.52
C LYS A 153 -4.95 -9.11 -4.78
N MET A 154 -4.14 -9.94 -5.41
CA MET A 154 -4.57 -10.72 -6.58
C MET A 154 -5.69 -11.70 -6.24
N SER A 155 -5.59 -12.44 -5.13
CA SER A 155 -6.64 -13.38 -4.71
C SER A 155 -7.97 -12.67 -4.50
N ASN A 156 -7.97 -11.50 -3.87
CA ASN A 156 -9.17 -10.67 -3.68
C ASN A 156 -9.82 -10.28 -5.02
N VAL A 157 -9.04 -9.83 -6.00
CA VAL A 157 -9.57 -9.48 -7.33
C VAL A 157 -10.16 -10.71 -8.03
N LEU A 158 -9.46 -11.84 -7.99
CA LEU A 158 -9.90 -13.10 -8.62
C LEU A 158 -11.20 -13.60 -8.02
N GLN A 159 -11.35 -13.58 -6.69
CA GLN A 159 -12.57 -13.95 -6.00
C GLN A 159 -13.76 -13.07 -6.43
N ARG A 160 -13.58 -11.74 -6.46
CA ARG A 160 -14.63 -10.82 -6.91
C ARG A 160 -15.00 -11.01 -8.39
N LYS A 161 -14.10 -11.52 -9.21
CA LYS A 161 -14.35 -11.88 -10.62
C LYS A 161 -14.95 -13.27 -10.78
N GLY A 162 -15.12 -14.05 -9.71
CA GLY A 162 -15.57 -15.43 -9.76
C GLY A 162 -14.55 -16.41 -10.36
N ARG A 163 -13.27 -16.02 -10.50
CA ARG A 163 -12.15 -16.87 -10.96
C ARG A 163 -11.60 -17.68 -9.79
N LEU A 164 -12.46 -18.52 -9.23
CA LEU A 164 -12.25 -19.13 -7.92
C LEU A 164 -11.11 -20.15 -7.92
N GLU A 165 -10.95 -20.95 -8.98
CA GLU A 165 -9.86 -21.92 -9.09
C GLU A 165 -8.46 -21.26 -9.14
N GLU A 166 -8.40 -20.06 -9.72
CA GLU A 166 -7.15 -19.30 -9.77
C GLU A 166 -6.89 -18.62 -8.42
N ALA A 167 -7.93 -18.13 -7.76
CA ALA A 167 -7.81 -17.57 -6.40
C ALA A 167 -7.33 -18.64 -5.41
N GLU A 168 -7.84 -19.88 -5.50
CA GLU A 168 -7.42 -20.99 -4.65
C GLU A 168 -5.92 -21.28 -4.76
N LYS A 169 -5.39 -21.36 -5.98
CA LYS A 169 -3.96 -21.59 -6.20
C LYS A 169 -3.09 -20.49 -5.60
N ILE A 170 -3.53 -19.23 -5.71
CA ILE A 170 -2.83 -18.10 -5.10
C ILE A 170 -2.89 -18.17 -3.58
N LEU A 171 -4.05 -18.52 -3.00
CA LEU A 171 -4.19 -18.67 -1.55
C LEU A 171 -3.32 -19.81 -1.00
N GLU A 172 -3.19 -20.93 -1.73
CA GLU A 172 -2.28 -22.02 -1.36
C GLU A 172 -0.79 -21.60 -1.39
N GLU A 173 -0.41 -20.79 -2.38
CA GLU A 173 0.95 -20.24 -2.45
C GLU A 173 1.20 -19.28 -1.29
N LEU A 174 0.25 -18.38 -1.04
CA LEU A 174 0.31 -17.42 0.06
C LEU A 174 0.42 -18.11 1.42
N GLU A 175 -0.37 -19.16 1.65
CA GLU A 175 -0.33 -19.94 2.90
C GLU A 175 1.08 -20.54 3.16
N LYS A 176 1.74 -21.03 2.12
CA LYS A 176 3.10 -21.56 2.23
C LYS A 176 4.12 -20.49 2.58
N ILE A 177 3.99 -19.29 2.00
CA ILE A 177 4.87 -18.15 2.30
C ILE A 177 4.68 -17.71 3.76
N LEU A 178 3.44 -17.50 4.20
CA LEU A 178 3.13 -17.04 5.55
C LEU A 178 3.49 -18.07 6.64
N TYR A 179 3.44 -19.36 6.30
CA TYR A 179 3.91 -20.40 7.21
C TYR A 179 5.42 -20.33 7.46
N GLN A 180 6.21 -19.91 6.46
CA GLN A 180 7.66 -19.80 6.56
C GLN A 180 8.09 -18.45 7.16
N GLU A 181 7.43 -17.38 6.76
CA GLU A 181 7.74 -16.00 7.15
C GLU A 181 6.44 -15.28 7.56
N PRO A 182 5.98 -15.43 8.81
CA PRO A 182 4.76 -14.80 9.28
C PRO A 182 4.84 -13.26 9.20
N ASP A 183 3.84 -12.65 8.58
CA ASP A 183 3.64 -11.19 8.54
C ASP A 183 2.26 -10.86 9.09
N TYR A 184 2.19 -10.40 10.33
CA TYR A 184 0.93 -10.23 11.06
C TYR A 184 -0.18 -9.48 10.29
N PRO A 185 0.09 -8.34 9.61
CA PRO A 185 -0.95 -7.70 8.81
C PRO A 185 -1.46 -8.57 7.66
N THR A 186 -0.54 -9.23 6.94
CA THR A 186 -0.88 -10.09 5.81
C THR A 186 -1.59 -11.37 6.27
N ASP A 187 -1.16 -11.97 7.38
CA ASP A 187 -1.80 -13.15 8.01
C ASP A 187 -3.26 -12.85 8.35
N PHE A 188 -3.55 -11.71 8.95
CA PHE A 188 -4.90 -11.30 9.32
C PHE A 188 -5.80 -11.18 8.09
N PHE A 189 -5.35 -10.46 7.05
CA PHE A 189 -6.11 -10.31 5.81
C PHE A 189 -6.23 -11.63 5.04
N PHE A 190 -5.21 -12.48 5.09
CA PHE A 190 -5.25 -13.82 4.52
C PHE A 190 -6.35 -14.67 5.15
N CYS A 191 -6.50 -14.66 6.48
CA CYS A 191 -7.59 -15.37 7.15
C CYS A 191 -8.97 -14.88 6.68
N ILE A 192 -9.14 -13.57 6.50
CA ILE A 192 -10.38 -12.98 5.97
C ILE A 192 -10.64 -13.48 4.54
N GLU A 193 -9.64 -13.40 3.65
CA GLU A 193 -9.80 -13.82 2.26
C GLU A 193 -10.06 -15.34 2.14
N LYS A 194 -9.39 -16.16 2.95
CA LYS A 194 -9.63 -17.61 2.98
C LYS A 194 -11.05 -17.94 3.47
N THR A 195 -11.55 -17.18 4.45
CA THR A 195 -12.94 -17.31 4.91
C THR A 195 -13.94 -16.91 3.83
N ASN A 196 -13.73 -15.77 3.17
CA ASN A 196 -14.57 -15.31 2.06
C ASN A 196 -14.58 -16.32 0.91
N PHE A 197 -13.43 -16.91 0.61
CA PHE A 197 -13.30 -17.96 -0.40
C PHE A 197 -14.13 -19.20 -0.02
N ALA A 198 -14.02 -19.69 1.21
CA ALA A 198 -14.79 -20.84 1.70
C ALA A 198 -16.31 -20.60 1.65
N ILE A 199 -16.75 -19.38 1.99
CA ILE A 199 -18.16 -18.96 1.87
C ILE A 199 -18.62 -19.00 0.40
N SER A 200 -17.82 -18.44 -0.50
CA SER A 200 -18.15 -18.34 -1.93
C SER A 200 -18.22 -19.70 -2.62
N HIS A 201 -17.45 -20.69 -2.16
CA HIS A 201 -17.44 -22.06 -2.67
C HIS A 201 -18.47 -22.98 -2.01
N GLY A 202 -19.23 -22.51 -1.02
CA GLY A 202 -20.17 -23.36 -0.28
C GLY A 202 -19.48 -24.41 0.60
N HIS A 203 -18.18 -24.27 0.86
CA HIS A 203 -17.37 -25.15 1.70
C HIS A 203 -17.40 -24.75 3.18
N LEU A 204 -18.48 -24.13 3.66
CA LEU A 204 -18.73 -24.04 5.09
C LEU A 204 -19.09 -25.45 5.61
N SER A 205 -18.10 -26.34 5.67
CA SER A 205 -18.20 -27.52 6.51
C SER A 205 -18.21 -27.06 7.97
N GLN A 206 -18.94 -27.81 8.83
CA GLN A 206 -19.12 -27.52 10.26
C GLN A 206 -17.81 -27.40 11.07
N ASP A 207 -16.65 -27.53 10.44
CA ASP A 207 -15.33 -27.53 11.05
C ASP A 207 -14.76 -26.11 11.33
N TYR A 208 -15.47 -25.05 10.92
CA TYR A 208 -15.04 -23.65 11.11
C TYR A 208 -15.98 -22.84 12.04
N LEU A 209 -16.94 -23.48 12.69
CA LEU A 209 -17.81 -22.91 13.72
C LEU A 209 -17.45 -23.48 15.09
#